data_d57bda27c49fb0c0e7c31bbd8aa248fc
#
_entry.id   d57bda27c49fb0c0e7c31bbd8aa248fc
#
_cell.length_a   1.000
_cell.length_b   1.000
_cell.length_c   1.000
_cell.angle_alpha   90.00
_cell.angle_beta   90.00
_cell.angle_gamma   90.00
#
_symmetry.space_group_name_H-M   'P 1'
#
loop_
_entity.id
_entity.type
_entity.pdbx_description
1 polymer ?
#
loop_
_entity_poly.entity_id
_entity_poly.type
_entity_poly.pdbx_seq_one_letter_code
_entity_poly.pdbx_strand_id
1 'polypeptide(L)'
;MDPNKNKNSGRGGRNDRNWQGIGRLVLWALVLALIFSVGGTYMRQSMNQSQQVEINYSEFMDLVEEGNVTSVELDASNGLLLVTPKEGFTYTDEEGTVHKGEYQLYTTQLVSNDVLIPYLTEHGVECEEPYTPPISPVVAFLVTYILPFALIMLMFSLVMRFMAKKGGGGF
;
A
#
# COMPACT_ATOMS: atom_id res chain seq x y z
N MET A 1 63.90 5.59 48.85
CA MET A 1 62.86 4.68 49.28
C MET A 1 61.59 5.11 48.60
N ASP A 2 61.24 4.35 47.60
CA ASP A 2 60.04 4.60 46.81
C ASP A 2 58.77 4.28 47.52
N PRO A 3 57.76 4.99 47.12
CA PRO A 3 56.50 4.27 46.99
C PRO A 3 55.60 4.67 45.85
N ASN A 4 55.13 3.63 45.32
CA ASN A 4 53.76 3.40 44.91
C ASN A 4 53.16 4.24 43.77
N LYS A 5 53.42 3.70 42.60
CA LYS A 5 52.67 3.97 41.40
C LYS A 5 51.35 3.18 41.41
N ASN A 6 50.28 3.80 41.73
CA ASN A 6 48.95 3.25 41.46
C ASN A 6 48.49 3.71 40.07
N LYS A 7 48.71 2.89 39.07
CA LYS A 7 48.15 3.04 37.73
C LYS A 7 46.78 2.36 37.69
N ASN A 8 45.75 3.13 37.96
CA ASN A 8 44.41 2.67 37.67
C ASN A 8 44.04 3.12 36.25
N SER A 9 44.32 2.29 35.29
CA SER A 9 43.91 2.45 33.92
C SER A 9 42.44 2.03 33.78
N GLY A 10 41.55 2.96 34.01
CA GLY A 10 40.13 2.85 33.69
C GLY A 10 39.92 2.71 32.18
N ARG A 11 39.93 1.45 31.72
CA ARG A 11 39.50 1.04 30.39
C ARG A 11 38.00 0.78 30.47
N GLY A 12 37.20 1.78 30.44
CA GLY A 12 35.77 1.62 30.34
C GLY A 12 35.20 2.80 29.58
N GLY A 13 34.64 2.58 28.40
CA GLY A 13 33.83 3.61 27.79
C GLY A 13 34.03 3.86 26.30
N ARG A 14 34.32 2.85 25.50
CA ARG A 14 34.37 3.03 24.04
C ARG A 14 33.26 2.30 23.26
N ASN A 15 32.40 1.51 23.94
CA ASN A 15 31.40 0.71 23.24
C ASN A 15 30.00 1.33 23.20
N ASP A 16 29.71 2.29 24.06
CA ASP A 16 28.33 2.84 24.16
C ASP A 16 27.97 3.80 23.02
N ARG A 17 28.98 4.44 22.41
CA ARG A 17 28.72 5.34 21.27
C ARG A 17 28.33 4.61 19.98
N ASN A 18 28.84 3.40 19.79
CA ASN A 18 28.52 2.60 18.60
C ASN A 18 27.12 1.98 18.69
N TRP A 19 26.66 1.61 19.87
CA TRP A 19 25.33 1.04 20.07
C TRP A 19 24.21 2.04 19.78
N GLN A 20 24.39 3.29 20.16
CA GLN A 20 23.44 4.36 19.83
C GLN A 20 23.40 4.67 18.32
N GLY A 21 24.52 4.53 17.63
CA GLY A 21 24.61 4.66 16.18
C GLY A 21 23.92 3.49 15.44
N ILE A 22 24.17 2.28 15.92
CA ILE A 22 23.60 1.05 15.34
C ILE A 22 22.08 1.00 15.56
N GLY A 23 21.60 1.32 16.77
CA GLY A 23 20.17 1.40 17.07
C GLY A 23 19.43 2.40 16.18
N ARG A 24 20.06 3.53 15.85
CA ARG A 24 19.52 4.50 14.90
C ARG A 24 19.47 3.97 13.47
N LEU A 25 20.50 3.29 13.02
CA LEU A 25 20.54 2.68 11.69
C LEU A 25 19.48 1.59 11.54
N VAL A 26 19.31 0.74 12.56
CA VAL A 26 18.27 -0.28 12.60
C VAL A 26 16.87 0.34 12.59
N LEU A 27 16.65 1.41 13.36
CA LEU A 27 15.38 2.14 13.36
C LEU A 27 15.08 2.72 11.97
N TRP A 28 16.05 3.36 11.34
CA TRP A 28 15.87 3.90 9.98
C TRP A 28 15.65 2.81 8.93
N ALA A 29 16.34 1.67 9.05
CA ALA A 29 16.14 0.53 8.18
C ALA A 29 14.72 -0.06 8.33
N LEU A 30 14.20 -0.15 9.56
CA LEU A 30 12.82 -0.58 9.83
C LEU A 30 11.78 0.39 9.27
N VAL A 31 12.00 1.70 9.44
CA VAL A 31 11.11 2.74 8.88
C VAL A 31 11.11 2.68 7.35
N LEU A 32 12.28 2.56 6.73
CA LEU A 32 12.39 2.41 5.28
C LEU A 32 11.73 1.12 4.80
N ALA A 33 11.95 -0.01 5.47
CA ALA A 33 11.32 -1.29 5.13
C ALA A 33 9.79 -1.21 5.23
N LEU A 34 9.24 -0.51 6.24
CA LEU A 34 7.81 -0.25 6.37
C LEU A 34 7.28 0.64 5.25
N ILE A 35 7.99 1.72 4.92
CA ILE A 35 7.61 2.61 3.80
C ILE A 35 7.61 1.85 2.48
N PHE A 36 8.63 1.02 2.22
CA PHE A 36 8.70 0.21 1.01
C PHE A 36 7.64 -0.89 0.99
N SER A 37 7.33 -1.50 2.14
CA SER A 37 6.29 -2.53 2.24
C SER A 37 4.89 -1.97 1.96
N VAL A 38 4.55 -0.84 2.57
CA VAL A 38 3.27 -0.18 2.37
C VAL A 38 3.21 0.52 1.01
N GLY A 39 4.27 1.24 0.65
CA GLY A 39 4.37 1.96 -0.63
C GLY A 39 4.36 1.03 -1.85
N GLY A 40 4.97 -0.16 -1.75
CA GLY A 40 4.98 -1.14 -2.83
C GLY A 40 3.59 -1.69 -3.14
N THR A 41 2.73 -1.83 -2.14
CA THR A 41 1.34 -2.27 -2.33
C THR A 41 0.52 -1.17 -3.00
N TYR A 42 0.64 0.07 -2.52
CA TYR A 42 -0.03 1.22 -3.14
C TYR A 42 0.45 1.50 -4.56
N MET A 43 1.75 1.33 -4.83
CA MET A 43 2.32 1.60 -6.14
C MET A 43 1.89 0.56 -7.19
N ARG A 44 1.72 -0.72 -6.81
CA ARG A 44 1.16 -1.75 -7.69
C ARG A 44 -0.31 -1.49 -8.01
N GLN A 45 -1.08 -1.07 -7.02
CA GLN A 45 -2.48 -0.72 -7.21
C GLN A 45 -2.64 0.54 -8.09
N SER A 46 -1.77 1.54 -7.92
CA SER A 46 -1.77 2.75 -8.75
C SER A 46 -1.29 2.52 -10.18
N MET A 47 -0.41 1.56 -10.42
CA MET A 47 0.04 1.23 -11.78
C MET A 47 -1.04 0.49 -12.58
N ASN A 48 -1.89 -0.30 -11.91
CA ASN A 48 -3.05 -0.93 -12.57
C ASN A 48 -4.21 0.05 -12.80
N GLN A 49 -4.29 1.15 -12.05
CA GLN A 49 -5.33 2.18 -12.22
C GLN A 49 -5.16 3.03 -13.47
N SER A 50 -4.00 3.01 -14.12
CA SER A 50 -3.73 3.91 -15.25
C SER A 50 -4.51 3.57 -16.53
N GLN A 51 -5.28 2.49 -16.54
CA GLN A 51 -6.11 2.08 -17.68
C GLN A 51 -7.49 1.56 -17.24
N GLN A 52 -8.03 2.11 -16.15
CA GLN A 52 -9.38 1.80 -15.73
C GLN A 52 -10.35 2.87 -16.24
N VAL A 53 -11.41 2.44 -16.92
CA VAL A 53 -12.44 3.29 -17.49
C VAL A 53 -13.76 3.02 -16.79
N GLU A 54 -14.40 4.07 -16.30
CA GLU A 54 -15.72 3.97 -15.68
C GLU A 54 -16.80 3.79 -16.76
N ILE A 55 -17.69 2.84 -16.55
CA ILE A 55 -18.85 2.60 -17.40
C ILE A 55 -20.13 2.55 -16.56
N ASN A 56 -21.25 2.84 -17.20
CA ASN A 56 -22.54 2.69 -16.57
C ASN A 56 -22.92 1.22 -16.40
N TYR A 57 -23.71 0.91 -15.36
CA TYR A 57 -24.13 -0.48 -15.11
C TYR A 57 -24.94 -1.07 -16.26
N SER A 58 -25.78 -0.27 -16.93
CA SER A 58 -26.53 -0.70 -18.12
C SER A 58 -25.61 -1.07 -19.27
N GLU A 59 -24.58 -0.27 -19.51
CA GLU A 59 -23.56 -0.53 -20.52
C GLU A 59 -22.75 -1.80 -20.22
N PHE A 60 -22.43 -2.03 -18.96
CA PHE A 60 -21.85 -3.30 -18.53
C PHE A 60 -22.74 -4.50 -18.88
N MET A 61 -24.04 -4.39 -18.62
CA MET A 61 -24.99 -5.46 -18.97
C MET A 61 -25.05 -5.72 -20.48
N ASP A 62 -25.04 -4.64 -21.29
CA ASP A 62 -25.01 -4.74 -22.75
C ASP A 62 -23.72 -5.45 -23.24
N LEU A 63 -22.57 -5.12 -22.66
CA LEU A 63 -21.30 -5.78 -22.97
C LEU A 63 -21.30 -7.28 -22.61
N VAL A 64 -21.98 -7.67 -21.53
CA VAL A 64 -22.16 -9.08 -21.15
C VAL A 64 -23.06 -9.80 -22.16
N GLU A 65 -24.19 -9.19 -22.54
CA GLU A 65 -25.11 -9.78 -23.52
C GLU A 65 -24.47 -9.92 -24.91
N GLU A 66 -23.68 -8.95 -25.34
CA GLU A 66 -22.90 -9.01 -26.58
C GLU A 66 -21.75 -10.01 -26.52
N GLY A 67 -21.46 -10.54 -25.35
CA GLY A 67 -20.37 -11.48 -25.13
C GLY A 67 -18.98 -10.85 -25.26
N ASN A 68 -18.83 -9.58 -24.97
CA ASN A 68 -17.57 -8.83 -25.02
C ASN A 68 -16.79 -8.81 -23.71
N VAL A 69 -17.27 -9.53 -22.69
CA VAL A 69 -16.66 -9.66 -21.37
C VAL A 69 -16.05 -11.04 -21.20
N THR A 70 -14.84 -11.10 -20.65
CA THR A 70 -14.15 -12.36 -20.31
C THR A 70 -14.37 -12.74 -18.86
N SER A 71 -14.08 -11.81 -17.95
CA SER A 71 -14.23 -12.03 -16.51
C SER A 71 -14.68 -10.77 -15.78
N VAL A 72 -15.32 -10.98 -14.64
CA VAL A 72 -15.75 -9.92 -13.74
C VAL A 72 -15.23 -10.23 -12.34
N GLU A 73 -14.48 -9.32 -11.78
CA GLU A 73 -14.00 -9.38 -10.41
C GLU A 73 -14.95 -8.56 -9.51
N LEU A 74 -15.52 -9.21 -8.50
CA LEU A 74 -16.49 -8.60 -7.59
C LEU A 74 -15.78 -8.07 -6.35
N ASP A 75 -15.56 -6.77 -6.27
CA ASP A 75 -15.03 -6.13 -5.06
C ASP A 75 -16.20 -5.80 -4.09
N ALA A 76 -16.54 -6.79 -3.27
CA ALA A 76 -17.60 -6.65 -2.27
C ALA A 76 -17.29 -5.57 -1.21
N SER A 77 -16.00 -5.20 -1.01
CA SER A 77 -15.60 -4.20 -0.02
C SER A 77 -15.97 -2.78 -0.45
N ASN A 78 -15.90 -2.52 -1.75
CA ASN A 78 -16.16 -1.21 -2.34
C ASN A 78 -17.48 -1.18 -3.14
N GLY A 79 -18.13 -2.32 -3.33
CA GLY A 79 -19.33 -2.43 -4.15
C GLY A 79 -19.05 -2.13 -5.63
N LEU A 80 -17.86 -2.51 -6.11
CA LEU A 80 -17.40 -2.29 -7.48
C LEU A 80 -17.28 -3.61 -8.23
N LEU A 81 -17.55 -3.54 -9.51
CA LEU A 81 -17.30 -4.60 -10.47
C LEU A 81 -16.14 -4.17 -11.37
N LEU A 82 -15.07 -4.96 -11.39
CA LEU A 82 -13.98 -4.78 -12.34
C LEU A 82 -14.20 -5.74 -13.50
N VAL A 83 -14.34 -5.20 -14.68
CA VAL A 83 -14.73 -5.93 -15.88
C VAL A 83 -13.53 -6.04 -16.80
N THR A 84 -13.15 -7.26 -17.14
CA THR A 84 -12.10 -7.53 -18.12
C THR A 84 -12.74 -7.83 -19.47
N PRO A 85 -12.59 -6.96 -20.46
CA PRO A 85 -13.13 -7.18 -21.79
C PRO A 85 -12.37 -8.30 -22.52
N LYS A 86 -12.95 -8.83 -23.59
CA LYS A 86 -12.30 -9.80 -24.45
C LYS A 86 -11.08 -9.21 -25.15
N GLU A 87 -10.10 -10.07 -25.41
CA GLU A 87 -8.92 -9.70 -26.20
C GLU A 87 -9.32 -9.08 -27.54
N GLY A 88 -8.74 -7.92 -27.84
CA GLY A 88 -8.99 -7.19 -29.07
C GLY A 88 -10.25 -6.35 -29.09
N PHE A 89 -11.07 -6.38 -28.02
CA PHE A 89 -12.20 -5.49 -27.89
C PHE A 89 -11.71 -4.05 -27.73
N THR A 90 -12.36 -3.14 -28.43
CA THR A 90 -12.04 -1.70 -28.39
C THR A 90 -13.24 -0.97 -27.83
N TYR A 91 -13.02 -0.26 -26.72
CA TYR A 91 -14.05 0.53 -26.08
C TYR A 91 -13.85 2.02 -26.42
N THR A 92 -14.92 2.72 -26.72
CA THR A 92 -14.90 4.16 -26.90
C THR A 92 -15.76 4.79 -25.81
N ASP A 93 -15.16 5.63 -24.98
CA ASP A 93 -15.86 6.30 -23.90
C ASP A 93 -16.77 7.45 -24.40
N GLU A 94 -17.56 8.04 -23.48
CA GLU A 94 -18.46 9.14 -23.78
C GLU A 94 -17.73 10.39 -24.28
N GLU A 95 -16.43 10.53 -23.97
CA GLU A 95 -15.55 11.63 -24.40
C GLU A 95 -14.98 11.39 -25.81
N GLY A 96 -15.20 10.21 -26.38
CA GLY A 96 -14.71 9.80 -27.68
C GLY A 96 -13.29 9.25 -27.69
N THR A 97 -12.76 8.94 -26.50
CA THR A 97 -11.44 8.31 -26.35
C THR A 97 -11.53 6.82 -26.62
N VAL A 98 -10.66 6.34 -27.48
CA VAL A 98 -10.64 4.93 -27.90
C VAL A 98 -9.63 4.17 -27.06
N HIS A 99 -10.12 3.23 -26.23
CA HIS A 99 -9.30 2.36 -25.40
C HIS A 99 -9.01 1.05 -26.14
N LYS A 100 -7.71 0.74 -26.25
CA LYS A 100 -7.21 -0.46 -26.96
C LYS A 100 -6.13 -1.15 -26.13
N GLY A 101 -6.04 -2.46 -26.26
CA GLY A 101 -5.04 -3.26 -25.59
C GLY A 101 -5.48 -3.70 -24.20
N GLU A 102 -4.58 -3.69 -23.23
CA GLU A 102 -4.89 -4.11 -21.85
C GLU A 102 -5.48 -2.93 -21.07
N TYR A 103 -6.80 -2.90 -20.93
CA TYR A 103 -7.54 -1.97 -20.07
C TYR A 103 -8.61 -2.73 -19.31
N GLN A 104 -9.08 -2.16 -18.20
CA GLN A 104 -10.17 -2.68 -17.40
C GLN A 104 -11.29 -1.64 -17.35
N LEU A 105 -12.51 -2.14 -17.42
CA LEU A 105 -13.69 -1.31 -17.18
C LEU A 105 -14.10 -1.51 -15.72
N TYR A 106 -14.69 -0.50 -15.11
CA TYR A 106 -15.30 -0.65 -13.80
C TYR A 106 -16.65 0.02 -13.72
N THR A 107 -17.52 -0.56 -12.92
CA THR A 107 -18.85 -0.02 -12.65
C THR A 107 -19.28 -0.30 -11.22
N THR A 108 -20.26 0.42 -10.73
CA THR A 108 -20.86 0.16 -9.42
C THR A 108 -21.81 -1.03 -9.50
N GLN A 109 -21.70 -1.95 -8.54
CA GLN A 109 -22.62 -3.08 -8.43
C GLN A 109 -24.00 -2.59 -7.95
N LEU A 110 -25.04 -2.76 -8.77
CA LEU A 110 -26.40 -2.34 -8.43
C LEU A 110 -27.30 -3.48 -7.96
N VAL A 111 -26.92 -4.74 -8.23
CA VAL A 111 -27.69 -5.93 -7.83
C VAL A 111 -26.85 -6.81 -6.91
N SER A 112 -27.54 -7.64 -6.13
CA SER A 112 -26.87 -8.59 -5.23
C SER A 112 -26.16 -9.70 -6.00
N ASN A 113 -25.14 -10.30 -5.38
CA ASN A 113 -24.38 -11.40 -5.96
C ASN A 113 -25.27 -12.61 -6.31
N ASP A 114 -26.33 -12.86 -5.52
CA ASP A 114 -27.27 -13.96 -5.76
C ASP A 114 -27.99 -13.87 -7.10
N VAL A 115 -28.11 -12.67 -7.65
CA VAL A 115 -28.72 -12.41 -8.95
C VAL A 115 -27.65 -12.27 -10.04
N LEU A 116 -26.57 -11.55 -9.73
CA LEU A 116 -25.54 -11.22 -10.70
C LEU A 116 -24.72 -12.45 -11.12
N ILE A 117 -24.27 -13.28 -10.15
CA ILE A 117 -23.41 -14.43 -10.44
C ILE A 117 -24.09 -15.46 -11.39
N PRO A 118 -25.34 -15.88 -11.12
CA PRO A 118 -26.02 -16.77 -12.06
C PRO A 118 -26.16 -16.18 -13.46
N TYR A 119 -26.49 -14.89 -13.55
CA TYR A 119 -26.62 -14.20 -14.82
C TYR A 119 -25.29 -14.18 -15.61
N LEU A 120 -24.18 -13.81 -14.97
CA LEU A 120 -22.86 -13.81 -15.60
C LEU A 120 -22.43 -15.22 -16.03
N THR A 121 -22.70 -16.22 -15.19
CA THR A 121 -22.38 -17.62 -15.49
C THR A 121 -23.17 -18.13 -16.71
N GLU A 122 -24.45 -17.76 -16.84
CA GLU A 122 -25.30 -18.11 -17.99
C GLU A 122 -24.74 -17.54 -19.30
N HIS A 123 -24.12 -16.33 -19.24
CA HIS A 123 -23.47 -15.68 -20.38
C HIS A 123 -22.00 -16.10 -20.57
N GLY A 124 -21.51 -17.07 -19.78
CA GLY A 124 -20.16 -17.60 -19.92
C GLY A 124 -19.06 -16.67 -19.43
N VAL A 125 -19.40 -15.71 -18.58
CA VAL A 125 -18.46 -14.78 -17.94
C VAL A 125 -17.90 -15.41 -16.67
N GLU A 126 -16.58 -15.40 -16.51
CA GLU A 126 -15.92 -15.88 -15.29
C GLU A 126 -16.09 -14.86 -14.18
N CYS A 127 -16.56 -15.32 -13.01
CA CYS A 127 -16.70 -14.48 -11.82
C CYS A 127 -15.55 -14.77 -10.87
N GLU A 128 -14.80 -13.76 -10.53
CA GLU A 128 -13.69 -13.84 -9.58
C GLU A 128 -13.97 -12.93 -8.39
N GLU A 129 -13.59 -13.39 -7.20
CA GLU A 129 -13.50 -12.52 -6.03
C GLU A 129 -12.02 -12.16 -5.83
N PRO A 130 -11.68 -10.86 -5.59
CA PRO A 130 -10.30 -10.50 -5.32
C PRO A 130 -9.83 -11.19 -4.06
N TYR A 131 -8.86 -12.10 -4.21
CA TYR A 131 -8.21 -12.69 -3.06
C TYR A 131 -7.28 -11.65 -2.42
N THR A 132 -7.79 -10.93 -1.44
CA THR A 132 -6.96 -10.14 -0.55
C THR A 132 -6.42 -11.07 0.54
N PRO A 133 -5.12 -11.44 0.50
CA PRO A 133 -4.55 -12.25 1.57
C PRO A 133 -4.73 -11.51 2.90
N PRO A 134 -5.20 -12.17 3.94
CA PRO A 134 -5.38 -11.53 5.25
C PRO A 134 -4.03 -10.97 5.69
N ILE A 135 -4.01 -9.69 6.00
CA ILE A 135 -2.81 -9.03 6.55
C ILE A 135 -2.47 -9.77 7.84
N SER A 136 -1.22 -10.25 7.95
CA SER A 136 -0.76 -10.90 9.18
C SER A 136 -1.12 -10.02 10.38
N PRO A 137 -1.71 -10.59 11.46
CA PRO A 137 -2.05 -9.82 12.67
C PRO A 137 -0.88 -9.01 13.22
N VAL A 138 0.35 -9.52 13.05
CA VAL A 138 1.59 -8.82 13.43
C VAL A 138 1.80 -7.58 12.58
N VAL A 139 1.59 -7.67 11.27
CA VAL A 139 1.72 -6.52 10.36
C VAL A 139 0.62 -5.51 10.60
N ALA A 140 -0.62 -5.96 10.80
CA ALA A 140 -1.74 -5.08 11.17
C ALA A 140 -1.46 -4.32 12.48
N PHE A 141 -0.94 -5.01 13.50
CA PHE A 141 -0.54 -4.40 14.77
C PHE A 141 0.58 -3.37 14.58
N LEU A 142 1.62 -3.71 13.82
CA LEU A 142 2.74 -2.81 13.54
C LEU A 142 2.28 -1.54 12.82
N VAL A 143 1.43 -1.68 11.80
CA VAL A 143 0.94 -0.53 11.01
C VAL A 143 -0.03 0.33 11.84
N THR A 144 -0.92 -0.31 12.62
CA THR A 144 -1.95 0.43 13.36
C THR A 144 -1.43 1.11 14.61
N TYR A 145 -0.49 0.49 15.32
CA TYR A 145 -0.04 0.99 16.62
C TYR A 145 1.40 1.48 16.60
N ILE A 146 2.32 0.73 16.01
CA ILE A 146 3.75 1.06 16.09
C ILE A 146 4.10 2.21 15.13
N LEU A 147 3.57 2.21 13.92
CA LEU A 147 3.88 3.23 12.91
C LEU A 147 3.49 4.65 13.36
N PRO A 148 2.26 4.95 13.85
CA PRO A 148 1.92 6.28 14.32
C PRO A 148 2.75 6.69 15.52
N PHE A 149 3.06 5.75 16.45
CA PHE A 149 3.91 6.05 17.60
C PHE A 149 5.36 6.36 17.20
N ALA A 150 5.90 5.61 16.23
CA ALA A 150 7.23 5.86 15.68
C ALA A 150 7.32 7.22 14.98
N LEU A 151 6.27 7.62 14.26
CA LEU A 151 6.18 8.93 13.60
C LEU A 151 6.16 10.07 14.63
N ILE A 152 5.41 9.94 15.72
CA ILE A 152 5.36 10.91 16.81
C ILE A 152 6.74 11.04 17.46
N MET A 153 7.40 9.92 17.78
CA MET A 153 8.74 9.91 18.36
C MET A 153 9.79 10.54 17.43
N LEU A 154 9.67 10.30 16.14
CA LEU A 154 10.53 10.88 15.12
C LEU A 154 10.34 12.40 15.04
N MET A 155 9.09 12.84 15.07
CA MET A 155 8.76 14.28 15.09
C MET A 155 9.30 14.96 16.35
N PHE A 156 9.13 14.34 17.52
CA PHE A 156 9.70 14.83 18.77
C PHE A 156 11.23 14.91 18.73
N SER A 157 11.88 13.89 18.18
CA SER A 157 13.34 13.86 18.02
C SER A 157 13.84 14.98 17.10
N LEU A 158 13.11 15.29 16.03
CA LEU A 158 13.43 16.40 15.13
C LEU A 158 13.26 17.75 15.82
N VAL A 159 12.15 17.95 16.53
CA VAL A 159 11.89 19.21 17.28
C VAL A 159 12.96 19.45 18.33
N MET A 160 13.32 18.43 19.13
CA MET A 160 14.39 18.54 20.13
C MET A 160 15.74 18.86 19.48
N ARG A 161 16.00 18.34 18.30
CA ARG A 161 17.24 18.63 17.56
C ARG A 161 17.28 20.05 17.00
N PHE A 162 16.12 20.58 16.57
CA PHE A 162 15.99 21.97 16.15
C PHE A 162 16.15 22.94 17.33
N MET A 163 15.54 22.61 18.48
CA MET A 163 15.70 23.42 19.71
C MET A 163 17.14 23.43 20.23
N ALA A 164 17.82 22.27 20.23
CA ALA A 164 19.21 22.16 20.65
C ALA A 164 20.17 22.96 19.75
N LYS A 165 19.86 23.09 18.45
CA LYS A 165 20.64 23.94 17.53
C LYS A 165 20.41 25.43 17.72
N LYS A 166 19.24 25.85 18.21
CA LYS A 166 18.91 27.24 18.49
C LYS A 166 19.31 27.70 19.90
N GLY A 167 19.50 26.76 20.86
CA GLY A 167 19.89 27.03 22.23
C GLY A 167 21.40 27.11 22.50
N GLY A 168 22.24 26.94 21.48
CA GLY A 168 23.71 26.95 21.58
C GLY A 168 24.37 28.31 21.36
N GLY A 169 23.71 29.40 21.65
CA GLY A 169 24.28 30.73 21.52
C GLY A 169 23.91 31.64 22.69
N GLY A 170 24.74 31.68 23.73
CA GLY A 170 24.68 32.73 24.70
C GLY A 170 24.69 32.28 26.16
N PHE A 171 25.85 32.15 26.67
CA PHE A 171 26.36 32.74 27.93
C PHE A 171 27.85 32.59 27.94
#